data_71a3d8cb2c3b3bb3408babe44e7730a7
#
_entry.id   71a3d8cb2c3b3bb3408babe44e7730a7
#
_cell.length_a   1.000
_cell.length_b   1.000
_cell.length_c   1.000
_cell.angle_alpha   90.00
_cell.angle_beta   90.00
_cell.angle_gamma   90.00
#
_symmetry.space_group_name_H-M   'P 1'
#
loop_
_entity.id
_entity.type
_entity.pdbx_description
1 polymer ?
#
loop_
_entity_poly.entity_id
_entity_poly.type
_entity_poly.pdbx_seq_one_letter_code
_entity_poly.pdbx_strand_id
1 'polypeptide(L)'
;NGKLCPKGYLGAYLLYDPDRFKGPMKRTNPKKGRNEVPKFVPVSWDEALNTVAARLQALRDKGESHRFALLYGRGWGASDAGLQGTFGRLYGTPNGSVGHSSTCADASKKAKRVLDGNYDYNAYDYANTNYMLIFGASFLEAFRPYNHNLQVWGHIRTKSPKTKVTAVDVHWNTTIAAADRALLIRPGTDGALALAIAHVIMTEGLWDRNFVGDFKDGVNRFKVGAATLKPEDFNEKWTKGLIEWWNVELKDRTPKWAEKITSIAERDIVVVARELATTKPAMVLFERGPT
;
A
#
# COMPACT_ATOMS: atom_id res chain seq x y z
N ASN A 1 1.24 -22.62 7.57
CA ASN A 1 0.29 -23.71 7.46
C ASN A 1 0.54 -24.66 6.28
N GLY A 2 1.70 -24.59 5.61
CA GLY A 2 2.17 -25.52 4.58
C GLY A 2 1.45 -25.42 3.21
N LYS A 3 0.58 -24.46 2.99
CA LYS A 3 -0.12 -24.30 1.72
C LYS A 3 0.59 -23.34 0.78
N LEU A 4 0.57 -23.64 -0.51
CA LEU A 4 1.13 -22.81 -1.58
C LEU A 4 0.02 -22.19 -2.43
N CYS A 5 0.29 -21.00 -2.98
CA CYS A 5 -0.53 -20.43 -4.04
C CYS A 5 -0.16 -21.05 -5.40
N PRO A 6 -0.97 -20.85 -6.46
CA PRO A 6 -0.63 -21.33 -7.79
C PRO A 6 0.77 -20.94 -8.26
N LYS A 7 1.25 -19.76 -7.95
CA LYS A 7 2.63 -19.32 -8.29
C LYS A 7 3.70 -20.17 -7.60
N GLY A 8 3.45 -20.61 -6.36
CA GLY A 8 4.36 -21.52 -5.66
C GLY A 8 4.45 -22.91 -6.32
N TYR A 9 3.31 -23.43 -6.79
CA TYR A 9 3.29 -24.69 -7.55
C TYR A 9 4.03 -24.58 -8.87
N LEU A 10 3.97 -23.43 -9.53
CA LEU A 10 4.64 -23.17 -10.79
C LEU A 10 6.15 -22.87 -10.63
N GLY A 11 6.66 -22.77 -9.41
CA GLY A 11 8.07 -22.46 -9.15
C GLY A 11 9.07 -23.41 -9.80
N ALA A 12 8.71 -24.70 -9.87
CA ALA A 12 9.55 -25.71 -10.54
C ALA A 12 9.68 -25.45 -12.05
N TYR A 13 8.62 -24.98 -12.71
CA TYR A 13 8.67 -24.67 -14.14
C TYR A 13 9.63 -23.52 -14.45
N LEU A 14 9.72 -22.52 -13.56
CA LEU A 14 10.70 -21.44 -13.72
C LEU A 14 12.15 -21.94 -13.66
N LEU A 15 12.42 -22.99 -12.86
CA LEU A 15 13.74 -23.56 -12.74
C LEU A 15 14.15 -24.36 -13.99
N TYR A 16 13.20 -25.06 -14.57
CA TYR A 16 13.40 -25.95 -15.73
C TYR A 16 12.93 -25.35 -17.06
N ASP A 17 12.64 -24.06 -17.08
CA ASP A 17 12.24 -23.33 -18.29
C ASP A 17 13.35 -23.44 -19.36
N PRO A 18 13.07 -23.95 -20.56
CA PRO A 18 14.06 -24.07 -21.62
C PRO A 18 14.64 -22.72 -22.08
N ASP A 19 13.88 -21.64 -21.94
CA ASP A 19 14.29 -20.29 -22.32
C ASP A 19 15.05 -19.56 -21.21
N ARG A 20 15.25 -20.21 -20.06
CA ARG A 20 16.03 -19.65 -18.96
C ARG A 20 17.49 -19.44 -19.35
N PHE A 21 18.06 -18.30 -18.99
CA PHE A 21 19.50 -18.06 -19.13
C PHE A 21 20.32 -19.09 -18.35
N LYS A 22 21.25 -19.75 -19.02
CA LYS A 22 22.14 -20.78 -18.44
C LYS A 22 23.48 -20.23 -17.99
N GLY A 23 23.74 -18.95 -18.26
CA GLY A 23 24.97 -18.26 -17.91
C GLY A 23 24.92 -16.80 -18.33
N PRO A 24 26.02 -16.08 -18.19
CA PRO A 24 26.10 -14.68 -18.58
C PRO A 24 25.98 -14.52 -20.10
N MET A 25 25.29 -13.46 -20.50
CA MET A 25 25.01 -13.13 -21.89
C MET A 25 25.46 -11.71 -22.19
N LYS A 26 26.08 -11.50 -23.35
CA LYS A 26 26.52 -10.21 -23.83
C LYS A 26 25.63 -9.73 -24.99
N ARG A 27 25.10 -8.53 -24.87
CA ARG A 27 24.38 -7.87 -25.97
C ARG A 27 25.36 -7.45 -27.06
N THR A 28 25.11 -7.84 -28.30
CA THR A 28 25.95 -7.49 -29.45
C THR A 28 25.33 -6.39 -30.32
N ASN A 29 24.00 -6.22 -30.31
CA ASN A 29 23.37 -5.12 -31.04
C ASN A 29 23.58 -3.79 -30.29
N PRO A 30 24.31 -2.80 -30.87
CA PRO A 30 24.54 -1.49 -30.25
C PRO A 30 23.27 -0.62 -30.19
N LYS A 31 22.31 -0.84 -31.12
CA LYS A 31 21.04 -0.12 -31.12
C LYS A 31 20.18 -0.58 -29.93
N LYS A 32 19.63 0.39 -29.20
CA LYS A 32 18.73 0.14 -28.06
C LYS A 32 17.36 0.72 -28.36
N GLY A 33 16.31 0.00 -28.00
CA GLY A 33 14.94 0.43 -28.20
C GLY A 33 13.97 -0.73 -27.95
N ARG A 34 12.68 -0.42 -27.83
CA ARG A 34 11.65 -1.42 -27.57
C ARG A 34 11.55 -2.48 -28.67
N ASN A 35 11.78 -2.08 -29.90
CA ASN A 35 11.66 -2.94 -31.08
C ASN A 35 13.03 -3.46 -31.60
N GLU A 36 14.10 -3.22 -30.86
CA GLU A 36 15.44 -3.63 -31.24
C GLU A 36 15.78 -5.00 -30.62
N VAL A 37 16.06 -5.98 -31.47
CA VAL A 37 16.50 -7.30 -31.01
C VAL A 37 17.89 -7.17 -30.39
N PRO A 38 18.12 -7.59 -29.15
CA PRO A 38 19.39 -7.39 -28.45
C PRO A 38 20.55 -8.21 -29.02
N LYS A 39 20.28 -9.33 -29.70
CA LYS A 39 21.29 -10.27 -30.23
C LYS A 39 22.26 -10.69 -29.13
N PHE A 40 21.74 -11.33 -28.07
CA PHE A 40 22.56 -11.85 -26.98
C PHE A 40 23.42 -13.05 -27.43
N VAL A 41 24.67 -13.06 -27.02
CA VAL A 41 25.59 -14.19 -27.18
C VAL A 41 26.09 -14.64 -25.80
N PRO A 42 26.30 -15.95 -25.58
CA PRO A 42 26.91 -16.46 -24.35
C PRO A 42 28.34 -15.94 -24.20
N VAL A 43 28.74 -15.64 -22.98
CA VAL A 43 30.14 -15.32 -22.61
C VAL A 43 30.53 -16.09 -21.35
N SER A 44 31.84 -16.19 -21.06
CA SER A 44 32.28 -16.76 -19.82
C SER A 44 32.01 -15.87 -18.62
N TRP A 45 31.98 -16.45 -17.42
CA TRP A 45 31.88 -15.67 -16.17
C TRP A 45 33.08 -14.72 -16.02
N ASP A 46 34.28 -15.14 -16.41
CA ASP A 46 35.48 -14.30 -16.34
C ASP A 46 35.35 -13.09 -17.26
N GLU A 47 34.89 -13.27 -18.49
CA GLU A 47 34.65 -12.14 -19.41
C GLU A 47 33.61 -11.18 -18.83
N ALA A 48 32.51 -11.69 -18.32
CA ALA A 48 31.43 -10.86 -17.77
C ALA A 48 31.91 -10.05 -16.55
N LEU A 49 32.53 -10.72 -15.57
CA LEU A 49 33.03 -10.08 -14.35
C LEU A 49 34.15 -9.08 -14.64
N ASN A 50 35.13 -9.44 -15.46
CA ASN A 50 36.22 -8.55 -15.82
C ASN A 50 35.73 -7.31 -16.59
N THR A 51 34.73 -7.47 -17.47
CA THR A 51 34.13 -6.35 -18.19
C THR A 51 33.46 -5.34 -17.24
N VAL A 52 32.72 -5.84 -16.24
CA VAL A 52 32.07 -4.97 -15.22
C VAL A 52 33.12 -4.33 -14.33
N ALA A 53 34.08 -5.13 -13.81
CA ALA A 53 35.12 -4.64 -12.91
C ALA A 53 35.97 -3.54 -13.55
N ALA A 54 36.40 -3.73 -14.80
CA ALA A 54 37.20 -2.74 -15.50
C ALA A 54 36.47 -1.39 -15.67
N ARG A 55 35.17 -1.41 -15.96
CA ARG A 55 34.37 -0.17 -16.07
C ARG A 55 34.20 0.53 -14.72
N LEU A 56 33.96 -0.22 -13.66
CA LEU A 56 33.85 0.31 -12.31
C LEU A 56 35.20 0.90 -11.85
N GLN A 57 36.30 0.19 -12.10
CA GLN A 57 37.63 0.68 -11.78
C GLN A 57 37.94 1.99 -12.54
N ALA A 58 37.64 2.06 -13.83
CA ALA A 58 37.86 3.27 -14.63
C ALA A 58 37.11 4.51 -14.10
N LEU A 59 35.94 4.33 -13.53
CA LEU A 59 35.22 5.44 -12.87
C LEU A 59 35.90 5.86 -11.56
N ARG A 60 36.38 4.91 -10.77
CA ARG A 60 37.13 5.21 -9.53
C ARG A 60 38.44 5.93 -9.80
N ASP A 61 39.19 5.49 -10.80
CA ASP A 61 40.48 6.09 -11.19
C ASP A 61 40.30 7.56 -11.62
N LYS A 62 39.15 7.90 -12.16
CA LYS A 62 38.78 9.29 -12.54
C LYS A 62 38.17 10.11 -11.40
N GLY A 63 37.98 9.55 -10.21
CA GLY A 63 37.24 10.21 -9.14
C GLY A 63 35.72 10.34 -9.41
N GLU A 64 35.18 9.56 -10.34
CA GLU A 64 33.80 9.65 -10.83
C GLU A 64 32.89 8.54 -10.26
N SER A 65 33.15 8.00 -9.08
CA SER A 65 32.33 6.94 -8.46
C SER A 65 30.85 7.30 -8.37
N HIS A 66 30.52 8.58 -8.24
CA HIS A 66 29.15 9.10 -8.20
C HIS A 66 28.36 8.83 -9.49
N ARG A 67 29.01 8.53 -10.60
CA ARG A 67 28.36 8.20 -11.88
C ARG A 67 27.87 6.74 -11.97
N PHE A 68 28.23 5.90 -10.99
CA PHE A 68 27.69 4.57 -10.86
C PHE A 68 26.39 4.60 -10.04
N ALA A 69 25.32 4.04 -10.58
CA ALA A 69 24.06 3.85 -9.88
C ALA A 69 23.70 2.36 -9.85
N LEU A 70 23.37 1.85 -8.67
CA LEU A 70 22.89 0.49 -8.47
C LEU A 70 21.35 0.50 -8.32
N LEU A 71 20.66 0.25 -9.42
CA LEU A 71 19.21 0.12 -9.46
C LEU A 71 18.81 -1.35 -9.28
N TYR A 72 17.97 -1.61 -8.29
CA TYR A 72 17.49 -2.96 -8.04
C TYR A 72 15.98 -2.98 -7.79
N GLY A 73 15.36 -4.12 -8.13
CA GLY A 73 13.96 -4.37 -7.84
C GLY A 73 13.81 -5.03 -6.46
N ARG A 74 13.23 -6.22 -6.47
CA ARG A 74 12.94 -6.98 -5.27
C ARG A 74 14.15 -7.84 -4.86
N GLY A 75 14.86 -7.42 -3.83
CA GLY A 75 15.89 -8.23 -3.17
C GLY A 75 15.56 -8.32 -1.68
N TRP A 76 14.80 -9.33 -1.26
CA TRP A 76 14.33 -9.48 0.12
C TRP A 76 15.10 -10.52 0.92
N GLY A 77 16.07 -11.18 0.34
CA GLY A 77 17.04 -11.95 1.10
C GLY A 77 17.92 -11.00 1.92
N ALA A 78 18.12 -11.28 3.21
CA ALA A 78 18.99 -10.47 4.07
C ALA A 78 20.41 -10.34 3.48
N SER A 79 20.88 -11.36 2.76
CA SER A 79 22.15 -11.37 2.03
C SER A 79 22.15 -10.42 0.84
N ASP A 80 21.09 -10.40 0.03
CA ASP A 80 21.08 -9.65 -1.22
C ASP A 80 20.91 -8.14 -0.96
N ALA A 81 19.97 -7.74 -0.11
CA ALA A 81 19.76 -6.34 0.22
C ALA A 81 20.95 -5.74 0.97
N GLY A 82 21.56 -6.50 1.89
CA GLY A 82 22.76 -6.09 2.61
C GLY A 82 23.97 -5.99 1.70
N LEU A 83 24.15 -6.96 0.79
CA LEU A 83 25.26 -6.98 -0.16
C LEU A 83 25.18 -5.81 -1.15
N GLN A 84 24.01 -5.54 -1.70
CA GLN A 84 23.79 -4.46 -2.66
C GLN A 84 24.04 -3.09 -2.03
N GLY A 85 23.46 -2.79 -0.87
CA GLY A 85 23.68 -1.55 -0.17
C GLY A 85 25.11 -1.39 0.33
N THR A 86 25.74 -2.47 0.78
CA THR A 86 27.14 -2.48 1.22
C THR A 86 28.08 -2.26 0.05
N PHE A 87 27.84 -2.91 -1.10
CA PHE A 87 28.65 -2.73 -2.30
C PHE A 87 28.66 -1.25 -2.75
N GLY A 88 27.50 -0.62 -2.88
CA GLY A 88 27.41 0.78 -3.29
C GLY A 88 28.16 1.72 -2.35
N ARG A 89 28.01 1.52 -1.04
CA ARG A 89 28.72 2.30 -0.01
C ARG A 89 30.23 2.12 -0.07
N LEU A 90 30.72 0.88 -0.18
CA LEU A 90 32.14 0.59 -0.26
C LEU A 90 32.77 1.04 -1.59
N TYR A 91 32.00 1.01 -2.65
CA TYR A 91 32.42 1.56 -3.93
C TYR A 91 32.55 3.08 -3.90
N GLY A 92 31.83 3.78 -3.04
CA GLY A 92 31.87 5.23 -2.87
C GLY A 92 30.89 5.99 -3.77
N THR A 93 29.74 5.40 -4.10
CA THR A 93 28.69 6.09 -4.83
C THR A 93 27.53 6.49 -3.91
N PRO A 94 26.98 7.73 -4.02
CA PRO A 94 25.75 8.11 -3.33
C PRO A 94 24.51 7.39 -3.93
N ASN A 95 24.63 6.82 -5.12
CA ASN A 95 23.56 6.15 -5.85
C ASN A 95 23.61 4.61 -5.67
N GLY A 96 24.19 4.13 -4.57
CA GLY A 96 24.42 2.71 -4.31
C GLY A 96 23.17 1.91 -3.94
N SER A 97 22.03 2.56 -3.77
CA SER A 97 20.78 1.89 -3.41
C SER A 97 19.58 2.66 -3.98
N VAL A 98 19.33 2.48 -5.26
CA VAL A 98 18.16 3.05 -5.93
C VAL A 98 17.09 1.98 -6.03
N GLY A 99 16.22 1.94 -5.03
CA GLY A 99 15.16 0.94 -4.92
C GLY A 99 13.80 1.45 -5.43
N HIS A 100 12.80 0.58 -5.33
CA HIS A 100 11.44 0.83 -5.80
C HIS A 100 10.46 1.26 -4.70
N SER A 101 10.94 1.53 -3.48
CA SER A 101 10.09 1.79 -2.31
C SER A 101 9.14 2.95 -2.49
N SER A 102 9.56 4.03 -3.16
CA SER A 102 8.74 5.20 -3.43
C SER A 102 7.53 4.91 -4.32
N THR A 103 7.62 3.91 -5.20
CA THR A 103 6.53 3.47 -6.07
C THR A 103 5.77 2.26 -5.53
N CYS A 104 6.02 1.86 -4.28
CA CYS A 104 5.42 0.67 -3.68
C CYS A 104 4.55 1.06 -2.47
N ALA A 105 5.09 1.04 -1.28
CA ALA A 105 4.34 1.26 -0.05
C ALA A 105 4.94 2.38 0.82
N ASP A 106 5.80 3.21 0.26
CA ASP A 106 6.50 4.22 1.02
C ASP A 106 5.55 5.28 1.57
N ALA A 107 4.55 5.68 0.77
CA ALA A 107 3.55 6.66 1.20
C ALA A 107 2.74 6.14 2.40
N SER A 108 2.20 4.91 2.32
CA SER A 108 1.46 4.28 3.42
C SER A 108 2.32 4.12 4.68
N LYS A 109 3.58 3.69 4.52
CA LYS A 109 4.51 3.54 5.65
C LYS A 109 4.91 4.87 6.27
N LYS A 110 5.05 5.93 5.47
CA LYS A 110 5.30 7.28 5.99
C LYS A 110 4.11 7.82 6.75
N ALA A 111 2.90 7.62 6.23
CA ALA A 111 1.66 7.99 6.93
C ALA A 111 1.59 7.28 8.30
N LYS A 112 1.84 5.97 8.35
CA LYS A 112 1.93 5.24 9.61
C LYS A 112 2.99 5.79 10.56
N ARG A 113 4.16 6.12 10.06
CA ARG A 113 5.22 6.68 10.90
C ARG A 113 4.80 8.00 11.55
N VAL A 114 4.01 8.81 10.84
CA VAL A 114 3.48 10.07 11.40
C VAL A 114 2.39 9.82 12.41
N LEU A 115 1.49 8.84 12.16
CA LEU A 115 0.32 8.59 12.98
C LEU A 115 0.60 7.71 14.20
N ASP A 116 1.39 6.65 14.04
CA ASP A 116 1.62 5.64 15.08
C ASP A 116 3.12 5.37 15.39
N GLY A 117 4.02 6.12 14.77
CA GLY A 117 5.47 6.00 14.98
C GLY A 117 6.13 4.82 14.28
N ASN A 118 5.38 3.96 13.61
CA ASN A 118 5.91 2.71 13.02
C ASN A 118 6.03 2.80 11.49
N TYR A 119 7.22 2.58 10.96
CA TYR A 119 7.50 2.53 9.53
C TYR A 119 7.50 1.08 9.03
N ASP A 120 6.34 0.41 9.05
CA ASP A 120 6.19 -0.94 8.51
C ASP A 120 4.74 -1.23 8.08
N TYR A 121 4.48 -2.45 7.62
CA TYR A 121 3.14 -2.93 7.30
C TYR A 121 2.33 -3.21 8.56
N ASN A 122 1.01 -3.12 8.43
CA ASN A 122 0.10 -3.56 9.49
C ASN A 122 -0.03 -5.09 9.52
N ALA A 123 -0.25 -5.61 10.72
CA ALA A 123 -0.82 -6.93 10.91
C ALA A 123 -2.33 -6.78 11.14
N TYR A 124 -3.11 -7.56 10.41
CA TYR A 124 -4.57 -7.46 10.42
C TYR A 124 -5.20 -8.73 10.97
N ASP A 125 -6.13 -8.60 11.91
CA ASP A 125 -6.93 -9.71 12.43
C ASP A 125 -8.18 -9.90 11.56
N TYR A 126 -7.97 -10.47 10.38
CA TYR A 126 -9.05 -10.69 9.43
C TYR A 126 -10.12 -11.65 9.93
N ALA A 127 -9.73 -12.70 10.68
CA ALA A 127 -10.63 -13.76 11.09
C ALA A 127 -11.75 -13.27 12.03
N ASN A 128 -11.42 -12.32 12.89
CA ASN A 128 -12.33 -11.81 13.92
C ASN A 128 -13.10 -10.55 13.48
N THR A 129 -12.81 -9.99 12.29
CA THR A 129 -13.53 -8.81 11.83
C THR A 129 -14.94 -9.13 11.32
N ASN A 130 -15.90 -8.25 11.56
CA ASN A 130 -17.28 -8.35 11.07
C ASN A 130 -17.56 -7.39 9.91
N TYR A 131 -16.76 -6.35 9.77
CA TYR A 131 -16.80 -5.43 8.62
C TYR A 131 -15.39 -5.16 8.11
N MET A 132 -15.20 -5.26 6.80
CA MET A 132 -13.92 -4.99 6.15
C MET A 132 -14.10 -3.97 5.02
N LEU A 133 -13.47 -2.80 5.16
CA LEU A 133 -13.37 -1.79 4.11
C LEU A 133 -11.98 -1.87 3.49
N ILE A 134 -11.92 -2.19 2.20
CA ILE A 134 -10.67 -2.42 1.47
C ILE A 134 -10.44 -1.26 0.50
N PHE A 135 -9.32 -0.55 0.64
CA PHE A 135 -8.88 0.49 -0.29
C PHE A 135 -7.75 -0.04 -1.18
N GLY A 136 -8.02 -0.25 -2.47
CA GLY A 136 -7.04 -0.56 -3.51
C GLY A 136 -6.15 -1.78 -3.26
N ALA A 137 -6.50 -2.61 -2.28
CA ALA A 137 -5.76 -3.83 -2.00
C ALA A 137 -6.43 -5.00 -2.72
N SER A 138 -5.77 -5.54 -3.74
CA SER A 138 -6.23 -6.72 -4.48
C SER A 138 -6.11 -7.97 -3.60
N PHE A 139 -6.97 -8.07 -2.57
CA PHE A 139 -6.91 -9.03 -1.49
C PHE A 139 -6.91 -10.49 -1.97
N LEU A 140 -7.68 -10.78 -3.02
CA LEU A 140 -7.79 -12.12 -3.61
C LEU A 140 -6.84 -12.38 -4.80
N GLU A 141 -5.97 -11.43 -5.16
CA GLU A 141 -5.07 -11.57 -6.31
C GLU A 141 -3.60 -11.37 -5.97
N ALA A 142 -3.27 -10.26 -5.31
CA ALA A 142 -1.87 -9.84 -5.15
C ALA A 142 -1.50 -9.34 -3.76
N PHE A 143 -2.45 -9.05 -2.89
CA PHE A 143 -2.15 -8.57 -1.54
C PHE A 143 -1.48 -9.66 -0.69
N ARG A 144 -0.44 -9.29 0.05
CA ARG A 144 0.35 -10.23 0.85
C ARG A 144 -0.14 -10.33 2.30
N PRO A 145 -0.03 -11.51 2.90
CA PRO A 145 0.40 -12.82 2.38
C PRO A 145 -0.75 -13.52 1.66
N TYR A 146 -0.62 -13.70 0.36
CA TYR A 146 -1.70 -14.14 -0.54
C TYR A 146 -2.36 -15.46 -0.13
N ASN A 147 -1.57 -16.48 0.23
CA ASN A 147 -2.10 -17.78 0.65
C ASN A 147 -2.96 -17.67 1.92
N HIS A 148 -2.53 -16.87 2.87
CA HIS A 148 -3.28 -16.59 4.08
C HIS A 148 -4.59 -15.87 3.76
N ASN A 149 -4.54 -14.88 2.87
CA ASN A 149 -5.72 -14.11 2.49
C ASN A 149 -6.80 -14.99 1.85
N LEU A 150 -6.43 -15.92 0.96
CA LEU A 150 -7.39 -16.85 0.36
C LEU A 150 -8.07 -17.76 1.40
N GLN A 151 -7.30 -18.24 2.39
CA GLN A 151 -7.85 -19.09 3.46
C GLN A 151 -8.75 -18.30 4.39
N VAL A 152 -8.32 -17.13 4.78
CA VAL A 152 -9.12 -16.21 5.61
C VAL A 152 -10.38 -15.79 4.86
N TRP A 153 -10.31 -15.54 3.57
CA TRP A 153 -11.49 -15.23 2.78
C TRP A 153 -12.56 -16.32 2.89
N GLY A 154 -12.17 -17.59 2.72
CA GLY A 154 -13.07 -18.71 2.93
C GLY A 154 -13.71 -18.68 4.32
N HIS A 155 -12.91 -18.46 5.36
CA HIS A 155 -13.40 -18.40 6.74
C HIS A 155 -14.38 -17.23 6.97
N ILE A 156 -14.02 -16.00 6.60
CA ILE A 156 -14.86 -14.81 6.85
C ILE A 156 -16.16 -14.81 6.05
N ARG A 157 -16.21 -15.58 4.94
CA ARG A 157 -17.42 -15.73 4.13
C ARG A 157 -18.35 -16.85 4.59
N THR A 158 -17.87 -17.74 5.46
CA THR A 158 -18.65 -18.90 5.95
C THR A 158 -18.96 -18.83 7.43
N LYS A 159 -18.24 -18.02 8.24
CA LYS A 159 -18.53 -17.84 9.67
C LYS A 159 -19.89 -17.17 9.91
N SER A 160 -20.39 -17.25 11.14
CA SER A 160 -21.62 -16.58 11.58
C SER A 160 -21.33 -15.63 12.77
N PRO A 161 -21.65 -14.33 12.65
CA PRO A 161 -22.14 -13.66 11.44
C PRO A 161 -21.06 -13.58 10.36
N LYS A 162 -21.49 -13.64 9.10
CA LYS A 162 -20.61 -13.46 7.94
C LYS A 162 -20.02 -12.05 7.92
N THR A 163 -18.71 -11.94 7.69
CA THR A 163 -18.07 -10.63 7.50
C THR A 163 -18.63 -9.92 6.29
N LYS A 164 -19.09 -8.69 6.46
CA LYS A 164 -19.45 -7.79 5.37
C LYS A 164 -18.21 -7.12 4.78
N VAL A 165 -18.06 -7.15 3.49
CA VAL A 165 -16.91 -6.60 2.78
C VAL A 165 -17.33 -5.53 1.80
N THR A 166 -16.79 -4.31 1.96
CA THR A 166 -16.85 -3.24 0.97
C THR A 166 -15.46 -3.09 0.35
N ALA A 167 -15.36 -3.18 -0.96
CA ALA A 167 -14.10 -3.01 -1.68
C ALA A 167 -14.15 -1.77 -2.57
N VAL A 168 -13.12 -0.94 -2.46
CA VAL A 168 -12.89 0.27 -3.23
C VAL A 168 -11.68 0.03 -4.12
N ASP A 169 -11.81 0.21 -5.43
CA ASP A 169 -10.70 0.07 -6.37
C ASP A 169 -10.98 0.90 -7.64
N VAL A 170 -9.95 1.12 -8.43
CA VAL A 170 -10.01 1.88 -9.69
C VAL A 170 -10.45 1.02 -10.89
N HIS A 171 -10.49 -0.29 -10.74
CA HIS A 171 -10.86 -1.25 -11.78
C HIS A 171 -11.51 -2.50 -11.20
N TRP A 172 -12.24 -3.23 -12.03
CA TRP A 172 -12.76 -4.54 -11.67
C TRP A 172 -11.64 -5.56 -11.51
N ASN A 173 -11.65 -6.24 -10.37
CA ASN A 173 -10.75 -7.33 -10.04
C ASN A 173 -11.50 -8.39 -9.22
N THR A 174 -10.83 -9.49 -8.88
CA THR A 174 -11.45 -10.60 -8.14
C THR A 174 -11.96 -10.16 -6.76
N THR A 175 -11.27 -9.22 -6.11
CA THR A 175 -11.68 -8.71 -4.79
C THR A 175 -12.98 -7.90 -4.90
N ILE A 176 -13.05 -6.97 -5.85
CA ILE A 176 -14.23 -6.15 -6.13
C ILE A 176 -15.44 -7.05 -6.50
N ALA A 177 -15.22 -8.04 -7.38
CA ALA A 177 -16.27 -8.95 -7.82
C ALA A 177 -16.83 -9.85 -6.70
N ALA A 178 -16.01 -10.17 -5.70
CA ALA A 178 -16.39 -11.05 -4.58
C ALA A 178 -16.89 -10.29 -3.33
N ALA A 179 -16.77 -8.96 -3.30
CA ALA A 179 -17.22 -8.11 -2.19
C ALA A 179 -18.75 -8.02 -2.11
N ASP A 180 -19.28 -7.70 -0.93
CA ASP A 180 -20.72 -7.43 -0.77
C ASP A 180 -21.10 -6.06 -1.33
N ARG A 181 -20.16 -5.13 -1.40
CA ARG A 181 -20.27 -3.82 -2.06
C ARG A 181 -19.01 -3.49 -2.83
N ALA A 182 -19.19 -3.15 -4.10
CA ALA A 182 -18.14 -2.68 -4.99
C ALA A 182 -18.25 -1.17 -5.20
N LEU A 183 -17.17 -0.43 -4.96
CA LEU A 183 -17.07 1.00 -5.21
C LEU A 183 -15.92 1.28 -6.19
N LEU A 184 -16.26 1.60 -7.43
CA LEU A 184 -15.27 1.98 -8.43
C LEU A 184 -14.98 3.47 -8.32
N ILE A 185 -13.77 3.78 -7.87
CA ILE A 185 -13.33 5.14 -7.57
C ILE A 185 -12.45 5.71 -8.68
N ARG A 186 -12.46 7.01 -8.89
CA ARG A 186 -11.48 7.66 -9.76
C ARG A 186 -10.07 7.51 -9.19
N PRO A 187 -9.05 7.18 -10.02
CA PRO A 187 -7.67 7.04 -9.56
C PRO A 187 -7.18 8.28 -8.80
N GLY A 188 -6.50 8.05 -7.66
CA GLY A 188 -5.90 9.11 -6.85
C GLY A 188 -6.89 9.90 -5.98
N THR A 189 -8.13 9.42 -5.79
CA THR A 189 -9.15 10.13 -5.00
C THR A 189 -9.56 9.41 -3.72
N ASP A 190 -8.85 8.36 -3.33
CA ASP A 190 -9.11 7.57 -2.11
C ASP A 190 -9.14 8.42 -0.85
N GLY A 191 -8.25 9.41 -0.76
CA GLY A 191 -8.20 10.35 0.37
C GLY A 191 -9.50 11.15 0.52
N ALA A 192 -10.12 11.57 -0.59
CA ALA A 192 -11.39 12.29 -0.54
C ALA A 192 -12.54 11.40 -0.02
N LEU A 193 -12.56 10.11 -0.41
CA LEU A 193 -13.52 9.16 0.12
C LEU A 193 -13.29 8.91 1.61
N ALA A 194 -12.05 8.72 2.04
CA ALA A 194 -11.70 8.51 3.44
C ALA A 194 -12.09 9.70 4.33
N LEU A 195 -11.82 10.94 3.88
CA LEU A 195 -12.21 12.16 4.58
C LEU A 195 -13.74 12.29 4.70
N ALA A 196 -14.49 11.97 3.64
CA ALA A 196 -15.95 12.03 3.69
C ALA A 196 -16.55 10.95 4.62
N ILE A 197 -15.97 9.74 4.65
CA ILE A 197 -16.36 8.71 5.62
C ILE A 197 -16.12 9.21 7.05
N ALA A 198 -14.94 9.76 7.34
CA ALA A 198 -14.62 10.34 8.64
C ALA A 198 -15.56 11.50 9.01
N HIS A 199 -15.86 12.38 8.04
CA HIS A 199 -16.81 13.48 8.24
C HIS A 199 -18.20 12.98 8.68
N VAL A 200 -18.75 11.95 8.05
CA VAL A 200 -20.03 11.34 8.43
C VAL A 200 -19.96 10.76 9.85
N ILE A 201 -18.89 10.02 10.15
CA ILE A 201 -18.71 9.44 11.50
C ILE A 201 -18.73 10.52 12.57
N MET A 202 -18.08 11.67 12.31
CA MET A 202 -18.02 12.78 13.25
C MET A 202 -19.36 13.52 13.35
N THR A 203 -19.96 13.87 12.23
CA THR A 203 -21.22 14.62 12.23
C THR A 203 -22.40 13.84 12.79
N GLU A 204 -22.42 12.52 12.61
CA GLU A 204 -23.45 11.64 13.16
C GLU A 204 -23.14 11.12 14.58
N GLY A 205 -22.00 11.49 15.16
CA GLY A 205 -21.63 11.08 16.53
C GLY A 205 -21.32 9.59 16.69
N LEU A 206 -20.85 8.96 15.63
CA LEU A 206 -20.62 7.51 15.54
C LEU A 206 -19.20 7.07 15.95
N TRP A 207 -18.33 7.99 16.37
CA TRP A 207 -16.98 7.66 16.81
C TRP A 207 -16.98 6.88 18.13
N ASP A 208 -15.93 6.11 18.37
CA ASP A 208 -15.74 5.38 19.62
C ASP A 208 -15.30 6.34 20.75
N ARG A 209 -16.25 6.70 21.62
CA ARG A 209 -15.98 7.60 22.76
C ARG A 209 -15.02 7.03 23.79
N ASN A 210 -14.86 5.70 23.85
CA ASN A 210 -13.92 5.09 24.77
C ASN A 210 -12.48 5.25 24.28
N PHE A 211 -12.28 5.27 22.96
CA PHE A 211 -10.97 5.45 22.35
C PHE A 211 -10.69 6.94 22.06
N VAL A 212 -11.60 7.63 21.39
CA VAL A 212 -11.38 8.99 20.92
C VAL A 212 -11.57 10.03 22.04
N GLY A 213 -12.55 9.83 22.91
CA GLY A 213 -13.03 10.84 23.86
C GLY A 213 -14.36 11.46 23.46
N ASP A 214 -14.74 12.56 24.10
CA ASP A 214 -16.01 13.26 23.84
C ASP A 214 -15.94 14.73 24.23
N PHE A 215 -16.91 15.52 23.75
CA PHE A 215 -17.13 16.88 24.23
C PHE A 215 -17.41 16.88 25.74
N LYS A 216 -16.89 17.88 26.45
CA LYS A 216 -16.99 17.96 27.93
C LYS A 216 -18.43 17.94 28.46
N ASP A 217 -19.37 18.46 27.68
CA ASP A 217 -20.79 18.47 28.00
C ASP A 217 -21.60 17.37 27.26
N GLY A 218 -20.91 16.48 26.51
CA GLY A 218 -21.54 15.38 25.77
C GLY A 218 -22.32 15.80 24.51
N VAL A 219 -22.29 17.08 24.14
CA VAL A 219 -23.03 17.58 22.97
C VAL A 219 -22.15 17.57 21.73
N ASN A 220 -22.52 16.77 20.73
CA ASN A 220 -21.81 16.74 19.46
C ASN A 220 -21.89 18.10 18.72
N ARG A 221 -20.73 18.72 18.48
CA ARG A 221 -20.59 19.99 17.78
C ARG A 221 -19.98 19.85 16.38
N PHE A 222 -19.68 18.65 15.93
CA PHE A 222 -19.22 18.43 14.57
C PHE A 222 -20.38 18.62 13.60
N LYS A 223 -20.44 19.77 12.93
CA LYS A 223 -21.50 20.12 11.99
C LYS A 223 -20.91 20.86 10.78
N VAL A 224 -21.49 20.64 9.60
CA VAL A 224 -21.12 21.37 8.38
C VAL A 224 -21.34 22.86 8.60
N GLY A 225 -20.36 23.69 8.22
CA GLY A 225 -20.45 25.14 8.37
C GLY A 225 -20.42 25.65 9.82
N ALA A 226 -20.11 24.79 10.79
CA ALA A 226 -19.93 25.19 12.18
C ALA A 226 -18.77 26.18 12.34
N ALA A 227 -18.83 27.00 13.37
CA ALA A 227 -17.71 27.82 13.82
C ALA A 227 -16.51 26.94 14.14
N THR A 228 -15.31 27.51 14.17
CA THR A 228 -14.09 26.82 14.61
C THR A 228 -14.28 26.31 16.03
N LEU A 229 -14.12 25.01 16.20
CA LEU A 229 -14.22 24.35 17.50
C LEU A 229 -12.96 24.62 18.33
N LYS A 230 -13.11 24.67 19.62
CA LYS A 230 -12.00 24.88 20.54
C LYS A 230 -11.50 23.55 21.08
N PRO A 231 -10.18 23.26 21.02
CA PRO A 231 -9.62 22.03 21.55
C PRO A 231 -9.97 21.78 23.03
N GLU A 232 -10.05 22.85 23.83
CA GLU A 232 -10.39 22.75 25.24
C GLU A 232 -11.82 22.28 25.54
N ASP A 233 -12.73 22.27 24.55
CA ASP A 233 -14.09 21.78 24.73
C ASP A 233 -14.22 20.26 24.57
N PHE A 234 -13.14 19.60 24.13
CA PHE A 234 -13.11 18.15 23.87
C PHE A 234 -12.07 17.45 24.76
N ASN A 235 -12.45 16.36 25.39
CA ASN A 235 -11.55 15.52 26.16
C ASN A 235 -11.06 14.36 25.29
N GLU A 236 -9.92 14.53 24.60
CA GLU A 236 -9.26 13.42 23.89
C GLU A 236 -8.69 12.40 24.87
N LYS A 237 -8.76 11.12 24.52
CA LYS A 237 -8.24 10.00 25.33
C LYS A 237 -6.98 9.39 24.72
N TRP A 238 -7.13 8.61 23.65
CA TRP A 238 -6.05 7.90 22.97
C TRP A 238 -5.70 8.54 21.62
N THR A 239 -6.37 9.60 21.24
CA THR A 239 -6.09 10.42 20.05
C THR A 239 -5.47 11.74 20.49
N LYS A 240 -4.93 12.48 19.50
CA LYS A 240 -4.40 13.82 19.72
C LYS A 240 -4.58 14.66 18.47
N GLY A 241 -5.16 15.87 18.66
CA GLY A 241 -5.32 16.84 17.57
C GLY A 241 -6.59 16.65 16.74
N LEU A 242 -7.62 15.96 17.26
CA LEU A 242 -8.86 15.72 16.53
C LEU A 242 -9.60 17.02 16.18
N ILE A 243 -9.65 17.95 17.13
CA ILE A 243 -10.36 19.23 16.92
C ILE A 243 -9.62 20.10 15.90
N GLU A 244 -8.30 20.13 15.94
CA GLU A 244 -7.48 20.83 14.96
C GLU A 244 -7.66 20.23 13.56
N TRP A 245 -7.65 18.88 13.46
CA TRP A 245 -7.91 18.19 12.20
C TRP A 245 -9.30 18.48 11.65
N TRP A 246 -10.33 18.48 12.50
CA TRP A 246 -11.67 18.88 12.12
C TRP A 246 -11.70 20.30 11.55
N ASN A 247 -11.13 21.25 12.28
CA ASN A 247 -11.15 22.67 11.89
C ASN A 247 -10.41 22.95 10.59
N VAL A 248 -9.24 22.31 10.39
CA VAL A 248 -8.37 22.57 9.24
C VAL A 248 -8.82 21.81 8.01
N GLU A 249 -9.24 20.56 8.18
CA GLU A 249 -9.42 19.67 7.04
C GLU A 249 -10.85 19.09 6.94
N LEU A 250 -11.42 18.57 8.04
CA LEU A 250 -12.52 17.63 7.92
C LEU A 250 -13.91 18.29 7.81
N LYS A 251 -14.12 19.49 8.38
CA LYS A 251 -15.44 20.12 8.55
C LYS A 251 -16.24 20.31 7.25
N ASP A 252 -15.56 20.50 6.11
CA ASP A 252 -16.18 20.74 4.82
C ASP A 252 -16.09 19.55 3.86
N ARG A 253 -15.58 18.39 4.33
CA ARG A 253 -15.39 17.18 3.52
C ARG A 253 -16.65 16.32 3.48
N THR A 254 -17.77 16.93 3.10
CA THR A 254 -19.07 16.28 3.04
C THR A 254 -19.11 15.14 2.01
N PRO A 255 -20.03 14.16 2.14
CA PRO A 255 -20.25 13.14 1.10
C PRO A 255 -20.52 13.74 -0.27
N LYS A 256 -21.29 14.81 -0.36
CA LYS A 256 -21.57 15.54 -1.61
C LYS A 256 -20.32 16.18 -2.22
N TRP A 257 -19.39 16.66 -1.40
CA TRP A 257 -18.09 17.14 -1.86
C TRP A 257 -17.28 15.98 -2.45
N ALA A 258 -17.22 14.85 -1.75
CA ALA A 258 -16.46 13.69 -2.19
C ALA A 258 -17.04 13.03 -3.45
N GLU A 259 -18.36 12.97 -3.61
CA GLU A 259 -19.02 12.44 -4.82
C GLU A 259 -18.50 13.12 -6.09
N LYS A 260 -18.36 14.44 -6.09
CA LYS A 260 -17.82 15.19 -7.23
C LYS A 260 -16.40 14.82 -7.61
N ILE A 261 -15.59 14.43 -6.63
CA ILE A 261 -14.18 14.08 -6.79
C ILE A 261 -14.03 12.61 -7.15
N THR A 262 -14.67 11.73 -6.40
CA THR A 262 -14.48 10.29 -6.43
C THR A 262 -15.35 9.56 -7.43
N SER A 263 -16.49 10.16 -7.83
CA SER A 263 -17.63 9.54 -8.54
C SER A 263 -18.38 8.47 -7.74
N ILE A 264 -18.12 8.35 -6.44
CA ILE A 264 -18.92 7.49 -5.55
C ILE A 264 -20.12 8.31 -5.05
N ALA A 265 -21.32 7.76 -5.22
CA ALA A 265 -22.54 8.46 -4.84
C ALA A 265 -22.57 8.81 -3.35
N GLU A 266 -23.03 10.00 -3.00
CA GLU A 266 -23.16 10.49 -1.62
C GLU A 266 -23.81 9.47 -0.70
N ARG A 267 -24.92 8.86 -1.15
CA ARG A 267 -25.64 7.83 -0.38
C ARG A 267 -24.76 6.63 -0.02
N ASP A 268 -23.89 6.20 -0.94
CA ASP A 268 -23.03 5.04 -0.72
C ASP A 268 -21.90 5.36 0.27
N ILE A 269 -21.39 6.60 0.24
CA ILE A 269 -20.42 7.10 1.23
C ILE A 269 -21.02 7.09 2.64
N VAL A 270 -22.24 7.60 2.78
CA VAL A 270 -22.95 7.62 4.08
C VAL A 270 -23.21 6.22 4.60
N VAL A 271 -23.66 5.30 3.73
CA VAL A 271 -23.89 3.90 4.13
C VAL A 271 -22.60 3.23 4.59
N VAL A 272 -21.50 3.39 3.86
CA VAL A 272 -20.19 2.81 4.22
C VAL A 272 -19.68 3.39 5.54
N ALA A 273 -19.81 4.68 5.76
CA ALA A 273 -19.40 5.32 7.01
C ALA A 273 -20.17 4.76 8.22
N ARG A 274 -21.49 4.61 8.10
CA ARG A 274 -22.34 4.04 9.16
C ARG A 274 -21.99 2.59 9.41
N GLU A 275 -21.87 1.77 8.36
CA GLU A 275 -21.50 0.36 8.47
C GLU A 275 -20.13 0.19 9.15
N LEU A 276 -19.11 0.95 8.75
CA LEU A 276 -17.78 0.94 9.36
C LEU A 276 -17.83 1.31 10.84
N ALA A 277 -18.63 2.31 11.20
CA ALA A 277 -18.71 2.80 12.57
C ALA A 277 -19.51 1.86 13.50
N THR A 278 -20.52 1.17 12.99
CA THR A 278 -21.48 0.41 13.83
C THR A 278 -21.34 -1.09 13.79
N THR A 279 -20.69 -1.67 12.76
CA THR A 279 -20.45 -3.10 12.65
C THR A 279 -19.08 -3.45 13.25
N LYS A 280 -19.04 -3.88 14.49
CA LYS A 280 -17.80 -4.15 15.24
C LYS A 280 -17.54 -5.65 15.45
N PRO A 281 -16.27 -6.09 15.49
CA PRO A 281 -15.06 -5.37 15.10
C PRO A 281 -15.04 -5.01 13.61
N ALA A 282 -14.58 -3.81 13.30
CA ALA A 282 -14.42 -3.34 11.93
C ALA A 282 -12.95 -3.07 11.59
N MET A 283 -12.61 -3.19 10.33
CA MET A 283 -11.24 -3.02 9.84
C MET A 283 -11.22 -2.20 8.56
N VAL A 284 -10.23 -1.33 8.44
CA VAL A 284 -9.87 -0.68 7.18
C VAL A 284 -8.56 -1.27 6.69
N LEU A 285 -8.59 -1.89 5.53
CA LEU A 285 -7.42 -2.45 4.86
C LEU A 285 -6.95 -1.49 3.77
N PHE A 286 -5.77 -0.96 3.95
CA PHE A 286 -5.10 -0.11 2.97
C PHE A 286 -3.62 -0.46 2.96
N GLU A 287 -2.96 -0.32 1.85
CA GLU A 287 -1.50 -0.47 1.76
C GLU A 287 -1.00 0.28 0.51
N ARG A 288 -0.90 -0.41 -0.62
CA ARG A 288 -0.33 0.16 -1.84
C ARG A 288 -1.34 0.80 -2.78
N GLY A 289 -2.60 0.52 -2.60
CA GLY A 289 -3.66 1.01 -3.49
C GLY A 289 -3.79 2.53 -3.45
N PRO A 290 -4.05 3.14 -2.29
CA PRO A 290 -4.25 4.58 -2.15
C PRO A 290 -2.93 5.35 -2.00
N THR A 291 -1.95 5.15 -2.90
CA THR A 291 -0.64 5.83 -2.86
C THR A 291 -0.45 6.81 -3.99
#